data_b07f4723e1a77fb83f736eea71a48fb2
#
_entry.id   b07f4723e1a77fb83f736eea71a48fb2
#
_cell.length_a   1.000
_cell.length_b   1.000
_cell.length_c   1.000
_cell.angle_alpha   90.00
_cell.angle_beta   90.00
_cell.angle_gamma   90.00
#
_symmetry.space_group_name_H-M   'P 1'
#
loop_
_entity.id
_entity.type
_entity.pdbx_description
1 polymer ?
#
loop_
_entity_poly.entity_id
_entity_poly.type
_entity_poly.pdbx_seq_one_letter_code
_entity_poly.pdbx_strand_id
1 'polypeptide(L)'
;FSPGSSQIVGSFEKGDTKNINVVRIASKNFTEQHILAEMMAQMIEKRTHLSVDRKFNLGGTIICHEALKRGEIDLYAEYTGTGLMAILKFPTMNNPDEVYQRVSEEYLNRFNLAWLEPFGFNNTYTLTVRKQDAVQNKWKVISDLIPVSSKLVAGFSGEFQERPDGYPGFQKIYK
;
A
#
# COMPACT_ATOMS: atom_id res chain seq x y z
N PHE A 1 -13.84 0.08 -6.39
CA PHE A 1 -12.46 0.29 -5.90
C PHE A 1 -12.55 1.14 -4.65
N SER A 2 -12.06 0.61 -3.50
CA SER A 2 -11.96 1.41 -2.27
C SER A 2 -10.88 2.48 -2.44
N PRO A 3 -11.13 3.74 -2.15
CA PRO A 3 -10.10 4.75 -2.08
C PRO A 3 -9.16 4.42 -0.92
N GLY A 4 -7.89 4.17 -1.24
CA GLY A 4 -6.85 3.92 -0.25
C GLY A 4 -6.03 5.17 0.02
N SER A 5 -6.06 5.71 1.23
CA SER A 5 -5.10 6.73 1.64
C SER A 5 -3.78 6.09 2.05
N SER A 6 -2.65 6.68 1.65
CA SER A 6 -1.32 6.24 2.06
C SER A 6 -1.04 6.65 3.49
N GLN A 7 -0.48 5.74 4.29
CA GLN A 7 -0.27 5.96 5.71
C GLN A 7 1.02 5.34 6.22
N ILE A 8 1.47 5.81 7.37
CA ILE A 8 2.63 5.27 8.08
C ILE A 8 2.14 4.22 9.08
N VAL A 9 2.76 3.04 9.06
CA VAL A 9 2.53 1.98 10.05
C VAL A 9 3.82 1.85 10.88
N GLY A 10 3.73 1.98 12.19
CA GLY A 10 4.85 1.89 13.11
C GLY A 10 4.59 0.91 14.26
N SER A 11 5.65 0.35 14.84
CA SER A 11 5.59 -0.52 16.01
C SER A 11 5.99 0.23 17.29
N PHE A 12 5.30 -0.03 18.40
CA PHE A 12 5.63 0.47 19.72
C PHE A 12 5.89 -0.72 20.66
N GLU A 13 7.10 -1.28 20.65
CA GLU A 13 7.50 -2.25 21.66
C GLU A 13 8.40 -1.64 22.72
N LYS A 14 8.07 -1.96 24.00
CA LYS A 14 8.92 -1.73 25.16
C LYS A 14 9.86 -2.93 25.31
N GLY A 15 11.15 -2.72 25.13
CA GLY A 15 12.15 -3.58 25.73
C GLY A 15 13.09 -4.34 24.81
N ASP A 16 13.89 -3.58 24.06
CA ASP A 16 15.25 -3.99 23.73
C ASP A 16 16.12 -2.73 23.69
N THR A 17 17.34 -2.78 24.22
CA THR A 17 18.33 -1.70 24.17
C THR A 17 18.89 -1.54 22.75
N LYS A 18 17.99 -1.42 21.76
CA LYS A 18 18.31 -1.00 20.41
C LYS A 18 18.76 0.46 20.48
N ASN A 19 19.76 0.78 19.69
CA ASN A 19 20.32 2.11 19.58
C ASN A 19 19.18 3.12 19.35
N ILE A 20 18.75 3.80 20.41
CA ILE A 20 17.55 4.63 20.51
C ILE A 20 17.60 5.82 19.51
N ASN A 21 18.74 5.99 18.83
CA ASN A 21 19.02 7.11 17.94
C ASN A 21 18.84 6.76 16.44
N VAL A 22 18.42 5.54 16.11
CA VAL A 22 18.27 5.09 14.71
C VAL A 22 16.86 4.62 14.46
N VAL A 23 16.19 5.19 13.45
CA VAL A 23 14.87 4.77 12.94
C VAL A 23 15.06 4.02 11.62
N ARG A 24 14.56 2.80 11.55
CA ARG A 24 14.64 1.97 10.33
C ARG A 24 13.38 2.14 9.50
N ILE A 25 13.51 2.78 8.34
CA ILE A 25 12.40 3.05 7.43
C ILE A 25 12.49 2.13 6.24
N ALA A 26 11.43 1.37 5.98
CA ALA A 26 11.33 0.54 4.79
C ALA A 26 10.47 1.16 3.69
N SER A 27 10.64 0.65 2.48
CA SER A 27 9.71 0.86 1.38
C SER A 27 9.33 -0.45 0.70
N LYS A 28 8.14 -0.48 0.12
CA LYS A 28 7.79 -1.48 -0.88
C LYS A 28 8.59 -1.22 -2.17
N ASN A 29 8.52 -2.17 -3.11
CA ASN A 29 9.39 -2.24 -4.30
C ASN A 29 8.87 -1.45 -5.51
N PHE A 30 8.27 -0.27 -5.32
CA PHE A 30 7.82 0.60 -6.41
C PHE A 30 8.03 2.08 -6.08
N THR A 31 8.09 2.91 -7.12
CA THR A 31 8.60 4.29 -7.08
C THR A 31 7.92 5.18 -6.05
N GLU A 32 6.58 5.19 -5.95
CA GLU A 32 5.87 6.01 -4.96
C GLU A 32 6.32 5.69 -3.53
N GLN A 33 6.48 4.41 -3.22
CA GLN A 33 6.92 3.96 -1.90
C GLN A 33 8.34 4.41 -1.56
N HIS A 34 9.24 4.41 -2.55
CA HIS A 34 10.60 4.94 -2.36
C HIS A 34 10.57 6.45 -2.07
N ILE A 35 9.74 7.21 -2.80
CA ILE A 35 9.58 8.65 -2.58
C ILE A 35 9.02 8.93 -1.18
N LEU A 36 7.96 8.24 -0.77
CA LEU A 36 7.37 8.41 0.56
C LEU A 36 8.36 8.06 1.68
N ALA A 37 9.07 6.95 1.54
CA ALA A 37 10.06 6.52 2.51
C ALA A 37 11.21 7.54 2.63
N GLU A 38 11.71 8.07 1.52
CA GLU A 38 12.76 9.11 1.53
C GLU A 38 12.25 10.43 2.11
N MET A 39 11.01 10.84 1.83
CA MET A 39 10.40 12.01 2.45
C MET A 39 10.32 11.86 3.98
N MET A 40 9.87 10.70 4.47
CA MET A 40 9.83 10.42 5.91
C MET A 40 11.24 10.45 6.51
N ALA A 41 12.21 9.82 5.86
CA ALA A 41 13.60 9.79 6.30
C ALA A 41 14.17 11.21 6.46
N GLN A 42 14.05 12.03 5.43
CA GLN A 42 14.53 13.43 5.47
C GLN A 42 13.81 14.28 6.50
N MET A 43 12.51 14.08 6.70
CA MET A 43 11.77 14.80 7.74
C MET A 43 12.27 14.45 9.13
N ILE A 44 12.49 13.18 9.42
CA ILE A 44 13.02 12.72 10.71
C ILE A 44 14.42 13.29 10.94
N GLU A 45 15.33 13.13 9.98
CA GLU A 45 16.71 13.63 10.08
C GLU A 45 16.77 15.16 10.24
N LYS A 46 15.89 15.91 9.57
CA LYS A 46 15.86 17.38 9.67
C LYS A 46 15.21 17.92 10.95
N ARG A 47 14.28 17.18 11.54
CA ARG A 47 13.46 17.69 12.65
C ARG A 47 13.76 17.05 13.99
N THR A 48 14.63 16.04 14.02
CA THR A 48 15.01 15.31 15.22
C THR A 48 16.52 15.10 15.27
N HIS A 49 17.00 14.52 16.36
CA HIS A 49 18.39 14.08 16.50
C HIS A 49 18.59 12.62 16.06
N LEU A 50 17.55 12.01 15.49
CA LEU A 50 17.59 10.62 15.07
C LEU A 50 18.24 10.48 13.70
N SER A 51 19.01 9.44 13.51
CA SER A 51 19.48 9.00 12.20
C SER A 51 18.50 8.01 11.58
N VAL A 52 18.51 7.87 10.28
CA VAL A 52 17.61 6.93 9.57
C VAL A 52 18.40 5.86 8.85
N ASP A 53 18.08 4.60 9.15
CA ASP A 53 18.52 3.44 8.38
C ASP A 53 17.46 3.11 7.31
N ARG A 54 17.83 3.32 6.05
CA ARG A 54 16.96 3.17 4.88
C ARG A 54 16.94 1.74 4.37
N LYS A 55 15.86 1.00 4.66
CA LYS A 55 15.59 -0.37 4.19
C LYS A 55 14.69 -0.35 2.95
N PHE A 56 15.06 0.44 1.93
CA PHE A 56 14.22 0.62 0.75
C PHE A 56 14.23 -0.61 -0.15
N ASN A 57 13.16 -0.75 -0.95
CA ASN A 57 12.98 -1.90 -1.85
C ASN A 57 12.97 -3.25 -1.12
N LEU A 58 12.40 -3.30 0.08
CA LEU A 58 12.40 -4.50 0.92
C LEU A 58 11.55 -5.63 0.30
N GLY A 59 10.45 -5.28 -0.36
CA GLY A 59 9.56 -6.24 -1.01
C GLY A 59 8.13 -5.71 -1.13
N GLY A 60 7.16 -6.60 -1.28
CA GLY A 60 5.73 -6.26 -1.28
C GLY A 60 5.16 -6.10 0.12
N THR A 61 3.84 -5.86 0.19
CA THR A 61 3.06 -5.63 1.42
C THR A 61 3.35 -6.66 2.53
N ILE A 62 3.30 -7.95 2.21
CA ILE A 62 3.49 -9.01 3.21
C ILE A 62 4.88 -8.97 3.83
N ILE A 63 5.91 -8.72 3.03
CA ILE A 63 7.30 -8.68 3.49
C ILE A 63 7.51 -7.49 4.44
N CYS A 64 7.02 -6.30 4.05
CA CYS A 64 7.13 -5.11 4.90
C CYS A 64 6.33 -5.27 6.21
N HIS A 65 5.13 -5.82 6.14
CA HIS A 65 4.28 -6.07 7.31
C HIS A 65 4.95 -7.05 8.29
N GLU A 66 5.48 -8.17 7.81
CA GLU A 66 6.16 -9.15 8.67
C GLU A 66 7.47 -8.61 9.26
N ALA A 67 8.23 -7.82 8.50
CA ALA A 67 9.42 -7.16 9.01
C ALA A 67 9.08 -6.16 10.13
N LEU A 68 7.97 -5.40 9.99
CA LEU A 68 7.50 -4.48 11.02
C LEU A 68 7.05 -5.23 12.29
N LYS A 69 6.28 -6.30 12.14
CA LYS A 69 5.86 -7.14 13.28
C LYS A 69 7.03 -7.73 14.07
N ARG A 70 8.11 -8.11 13.37
CA ARG A 70 9.32 -8.64 13.99
C ARG A 70 10.27 -7.56 14.52
N GLY A 71 9.91 -6.28 14.36
CA GLY A 71 10.75 -5.17 14.75
C GLY A 71 12.07 -5.10 13.96
N GLU A 72 12.12 -5.60 12.75
CA GLU A 72 13.26 -5.48 11.82
C GLU A 72 13.30 -4.10 11.16
N ILE A 73 12.12 -3.47 11.04
CA ILE A 73 11.92 -2.09 10.65
C ILE A 73 11.03 -1.38 11.67
N ASP A 74 11.02 -0.05 11.69
CA ASP A 74 10.24 0.72 12.63
C ASP A 74 9.00 1.37 11.99
N LEU A 75 9.07 1.67 10.68
CA LEU A 75 7.92 2.19 9.94
C LEU A 75 8.06 2.00 8.42
N TYR A 76 6.94 1.99 7.73
CA TYR A 76 6.83 2.08 6.27
C TYR A 76 5.49 2.69 5.88
N ALA A 77 5.37 3.18 4.63
CA ALA A 77 4.12 3.68 4.10
C ALA A 77 3.21 2.53 3.64
N GLU A 78 1.94 2.53 4.06
CA GLU A 78 0.97 1.53 3.65
C GLU A 78 -0.35 2.19 3.24
N TYR A 79 -1.18 1.47 2.50
CA TYR A 79 -2.49 1.91 2.05
C TYR A 79 -3.58 1.23 2.87
N THR A 80 -4.57 2.00 3.34
CA THR A 80 -5.64 1.47 4.20
C THR A 80 -6.41 0.33 3.54
N GLY A 81 -6.73 0.45 2.25
CA GLY A 81 -7.37 -0.63 1.49
C GLY A 81 -6.52 -1.90 1.42
N THR A 82 -5.19 -1.76 1.34
CA THR A 82 -4.26 -2.89 1.36
C THR A 82 -4.20 -3.52 2.76
N GLY A 83 -4.09 -2.72 3.81
CA GLY A 83 -4.17 -3.19 5.19
C GLY A 83 -5.46 -3.96 5.46
N LEU A 84 -6.61 -3.40 5.02
CA LEU A 84 -7.92 -4.02 5.20
C LEU A 84 -8.02 -5.39 4.51
N MET A 85 -7.67 -5.44 3.22
CA MET A 85 -7.97 -6.60 2.39
C MET A 85 -6.84 -7.62 2.31
N ALA A 86 -5.59 -7.16 2.14
CA ALA A 86 -4.46 -8.06 1.98
C ALA A 86 -3.95 -8.64 3.31
N ILE A 87 -4.00 -7.86 4.39
CA ILE A 87 -3.51 -8.28 5.71
C ILE A 87 -4.65 -8.77 6.60
N LEU A 88 -5.66 -7.94 6.84
CA LEU A 88 -6.76 -8.26 7.75
C LEU A 88 -7.79 -9.23 7.16
N LYS A 89 -7.82 -9.37 5.83
CA LYS A 89 -8.76 -10.24 5.10
C LYS A 89 -10.23 -9.84 5.28
N PHE A 90 -10.49 -8.56 5.49
CA PHE A 90 -11.85 -8.04 5.53
C PHE A 90 -12.39 -7.76 4.11
N PRO A 91 -13.72 -7.75 3.93
CA PRO A 91 -14.34 -7.36 2.68
C PRO A 91 -14.10 -5.88 2.35
N THR A 92 -14.30 -5.51 1.09
CA THR A 92 -14.19 -4.13 0.62
C THR A 92 -15.16 -3.21 1.37
N MET A 93 -14.67 -2.06 1.82
CA MET A 93 -15.44 -0.97 2.38
C MET A 93 -15.25 0.27 1.51
N ASN A 94 -16.30 1.10 1.35
CA ASN A 94 -16.30 2.23 0.43
C ASN A 94 -16.00 3.59 1.09
N ASN A 95 -16.16 3.70 2.40
CA ASN A 95 -15.90 4.92 3.15
C ASN A 95 -14.43 4.93 3.63
N PRO A 96 -13.59 5.87 3.17
CA PRO A 96 -12.17 5.92 3.55
C PRO A 96 -11.94 6.09 5.05
N ASP A 97 -12.77 6.88 5.73
CA ASP A 97 -12.63 7.14 7.17
C ASP A 97 -12.96 5.88 7.99
N GLU A 98 -14.02 5.16 7.60
CA GLU A 98 -14.35 3.87 8.22
C GLU A 98 -13.26 2.82 7.97
N VAL A 99 -12.67 2.79 6.76
CA VAL A 99 -11.54 1.91 6.46
C VAL A 99 -10.35 2.23 7.36
N TYR A 100 -10.01 3.52 7.50
CA TYR A 100 -8.91 3.95 8.35
C TYR A 100 -9.13 3.56 9.82
N GLN A 101 -10.32 3.85 10.37
CA GLN A 101 -10.66 3.47 11.74
C GLN A 101 -10.54 1.97 11.94
N ARG A 102 -11.12 1.17 11.03
CA ARG A 102 -11.07 -0.28 11.10
C ARG A 102 -9.65 -0.84 11.07
N VAL A 103 -8.82 -0.39 10.13
CA VAL A 103 -7.43 -0.89 10.07
C VAL A 103 -6.62 -0.45 11.27
N SER A 104 -6.81 0.78 11.77
CA SER A 104 -6.11 1.29 12.95
C SER A 104 -6.42 0.45 14.19
N GLU A 105 -7.70 0.19 14.45
CA GLU A 105 -8.14 -0.64 15.58
C GLU A 105 -7.63 -2.08 15.48
N GLU A 106 -7.82 -2.71 14.33
CA GLU A 106 -7.46 -4.12 14.14
C GLU A 106 -5.94 -4.36 14.14
N TYR A 107 -5.16 -3.43 13.57
CA TYR A 107 -3.70 -3.53 13.63
C TYR A 107 -3.16 -3.36 15.04
N LEU A 108 -3.72 -2.43 15.80
CA LEU A 108 -3.34 -2.25 17.19
C LEU A 108 -3.68 -3.51 18.01
N ASN A 109 -4.90 -4.02 17.86
CA ASN A 109 -5.37 -5.17 18.65
C ASN A 109 -4.69 -6.49 18.29
N ARG A 110 -4.46 -6.75 16.99
CA ARG A 110 -3.91 -8.03 16.52
C ARG A 110 -2.41 -8.09 16.48
N PHE A 111 -1.76 -6.96 16.19
CA PHE A 111 -0.33 -6.93 15.87
C PHE A 111 0.46 -5.99 16.78
N ASN A 112 -0.19 -5.19 17.64
CA ASN A 112 0.43 -4.11 18.40
C ASN A 112 1.14 -3.09 17.48
N LEU A 113 0.55 -2.80 16.32
CA LEU A 113 1.03 -1.83 15.33
C LEU A 113 0.08 -0.66 15.23
N ALA A 114 0.63 0.55 15.24
CA ALA A 114 -0.16 1.78 15.12
C ALA A 114 -0.15 2.31 13.68
N TRP A 115 -1.33 2.74 13.20
CA TRP A 115 -1.47 3.55 12.02
C TRP A 115 -1.39 5.03 12.42
N LEU A 116 -0.52 5.78 11.76
CA LEU A 116 -0.41 7.22 11.96
C LEU A 116 -1.36 7.95 11.00
N GLU A 117 -1.44 9.29 11.14
CA GLU A 117 -2.31 10.12 10.30
C GLU A 117 -2.02 9.95 8.80
N PRO A 118 -3.06 10.02 7.94
CA PRO A 118 -2.92 9.89 6.51
C PRO A 118 -2.07 10.98 5.88
N PHE A 119 -1.34 10.66 4.81
CA PHE A 119 -0.64 11.65 4.00
C PHE A 119 -1.57 12.63 3.25
N GLY A 120 -2.88 12.37 3.21
CA GLY A 120 -3.86 13.25 2.59
C GLY A 120 -4.03 13.09 1.08
N PHE A 121 -3.53 12.02 0.48
CA PHE A 121 -3.78 11.69 -0.92
C PHE A 121 -4.36 10.29 -1.11
N ASN A 122 -4.95 10.05 -2.27
CA ASN A 122 -5.55 8.78 -2.63
C ASN A 122 -4.70 8.08 -3.70
N ASN A 123 -4.47 6.77 -3.49
CA ASN A 123 -3.85 5.89 -4.48
C ASN A 123 -4.79 4.72 -4.77
N THR A 124 -5.29 4.63 -6.00
CA THR A 124 -6.18 3.56 -6.44
C THR A 124 -5.62 2.84 -7.65
N TYR A 125 -5.99 1.58 -7.82
CA TYR A 125 -5.66 0.83 -9.04
C TYR A 125 -6.44 1.38 -10.23
N THR A 126 -5.75 1.51 -11.36
CA THR A 126 -6.35 1.90 -12.65
C THR A 126 -5.90 0.94 -13.74
N LEU A 127 -6.76 0.73 -14.74
CA LEU A 127 -6.37 0.11 -16.00
C LEU A 127 -5.84 1.20 -16.95
N THR A 128 -4.59 1.07 -17.31
CA THR A 128 -3.93 2.03 -18.20
C THR A 128 -3.74 1.42 -19.59
N VAL A 129 -4.13 2.15 -20.60
CA VAL A 129 -3.89 1.83 -22.03
C VAL A 129 -3.14 2.96 -22.70
N ARG A 130 -2.50 2.70 -23.84
CA ARG A 130 -1.86 3.77 -24.59
C ARG A 130 -2.92 4.77 -25.10
N LYS A 131 -2.65 6.06 -24.98
CA LYS A 131 -3.56 7.11 -25.42
C LYS A 131 -3.95 6.96 -26.92
N GLN A 132 -3.00 6.59 -27.74
CA GLN A 132 -3.23 6.39 -29.18
C GLN A 132 -4.26 5.27 -29.42
N ASP A 133 -4.13 4.14 -28.74
CA ASP A 133 -5.03 3.00 -28.85
C ASP A 133 -6.44 3.36 -28.34
N ALA A 134 -6.50 4.06 -27.20
CA ALA A 134 -7.76 4.53 -26.64
C ALA A 134 -8.51 5.49 -27.61
N VAL A 135 -7.81 6.43 -28.22
CA VAL A 135 -8.41 7.38 -29.18
C VAL A 135 -8.87 6.64 -30.45
N GLN A 136 -8.01 5.80 -31.02
CA GLN A 136 -8.31 5.07 -32.26
C GLN A 136 -9.51 4.14 -32.11
N ASN A 137 -9.61 3.44 -30.98
CA ASN A 137 -10.67 2.48 -30.71
C ASN A 137 -11.83 3.07 -29.90
N LYS A 138 -11.78 4.36 -29.57
CA LYS A 138 -12.78 5.08 -28.77
C LYS A 138 -13.02 4.49 -27.38
N TRP A 139 -12.00 3.89 -26.76
CA TRP A 139 -12.08 3.36 -25.40
C TRP A 139 -12.12 4.51 -24.38
N LYS A 140 -13.13 4.53 -23.54
CA LYS A 140 -13.34 5.53 -22.48
C LYS A 140 -13.50 4.90 -21.10
N VAL A 141 -14.03 3.69 -21.03
CA VAL A 141 -14.31 2.94 -19.81
C VAL A 141 -13.81 1.52 -19.95
N ILE A 142 -13.65 0.83 -18.82
CA ILE A 142 -13.13 -0.55 -18.80
C ILE A 142 -14.00 -1.50 -19.64
N SER A 143 -15.32 -1.30 -19.62
CA SER A 143 -16.25 -2.12 -20.40
C SER A 143 -16.02 -2.07 -21.92
N ASP A 144 -15.38 -1.02 -22.42
CA ASP A 144 -15.06 -0.92 -23.86
C ASP A 144 -13.97 -1.93 -24.29
N LEU A 145 -13.23 -2.47 -23.33
CA LEU A 145 -12.19 -3.46 -23.59
C LEU A 145 -12.73 -4.90 -23.68
N ILE A 146 -13.94 -5.14 -23.16
CA ILE A 146 -14.52 -6.52 -23.13
C ILE A 146 -14.56 -7.14 -24.52
N PRO A 147 -15.09 -6.48 -25.60
CA PRO A 147 -15.19 -7.09 -26.92
C PRO A 147 -13.84 -7.44 -27.57
N VAL A 148 -12.76 -6.83 -27.09
CA VAL A 148 -11.41 -7.00 -27.66
C VAL A 148 -10.45 -7.65 -26.68
N SER A 149 -10.91 -8.04 -25.50
CA SER A 149 -10.08 -8.56 -24.40
C SER A 149 -9.21 -9.75 -24.81
N SER A 150 -9.73 -10.64 -25.64
CA SER A 150 -9.01 -11.82 -26.15
C SER A 150 -7.78 -11.48 -27.02
N LYS A 151 -7.68 -10.25 -27.53
CA LYS A 151 -6.57 -9.74 -28.35
C LYS A 151 -5.58 -8.89 -27.55
N LEU A 152 -5.89 -8.60 -26.29
CA LEU A 152 -5.09 -7.75 -25.44
C LEU A 152 -4.18 -8.59 -24.53
N VAL A 153 -2.98 -8.10 -24.29
CA VAL A 153 -2.06 -8.65 -23.30
C VAL A 153 -2.01 -7.68 -22.13
N ALA A 154 -2.46 -8.15 -20.96
CA ALA A 154 -2.45 -7.35 -19.75
C ALA A 154 -1.22 -7.67 -18.89
N GLY A 155 -0.56 -6.62 -18.36
CA GLY A 155 0.50 -6.74 -17.38
C GLY A 155 -0.03 -6.39 -16.00
N PHE A 156 0.11 -7.28 -15.03
CA PHE A 156 -0.29 -7.09 -13.64
C PHE A 156 0.87 -7.38 -12.69
N SER A 157 0.88 -6.70 -11.53
CA SER A 157 1.74 -7.14 -10.43
C SER A 157 1.21 -8.45 -9.83
N GLY A 158 2.11 -9.26 -9.23
CA GLY A 158 1.70 -10.49 -8.53
C GLY A 158 0.66 -10.20 -7.44
N GLU A 159 0.84 -9.11 -6.69
CA GLU A 159 -0.11 -8.69 -5.65
C GLU A 159 -1.51 -8.42 -6.23
N PHE A 160 -1.62 -7.74 -7.38
CA PHE A 160 -2.90 -7.49 -8.04
C PHE A 160 -3.58 -8.78 -8.53
N GLN A 161 -2.80 -9.78 -8.94
CA GLN A 161 -3.32 -11.07 -9.39
C GLN A 161 -3.96 -11.89 -8.27
N GLU A 162 -3.47 -11.72 -7.04
CA GLU A 162 -3.92 -12.53 -5.89
C GLU A 162 -4.99 -11.84 -5.03
N ARG A 163 -5.09 -10.52 -5.09
CA ARG A 163 -6.03 -9.75 -4.26
C ARG A 163 -7.48 -9.98 -4.67
N PRO A 164 -8.42 -10.15 -3.71
CA PRO A 164 -9.84 -10.28 -4.02
C PRO A 164 -10.44 -9.08 -4.77
N ASP A 165 -9.91 -7.87 -4.54
CA ASP A 165 -10.28 -6.62 -5.23
C ASP A 165 -9.39 -6.32 -6.45
N GLY A 166 -8.42 -7.18 -6.74
CA GLY A 166 -7.57 -7.13 -7.92
C GLY A 166 -8.16 -7.88 -9.10
N TYR A 167 -7.32 -8.70 -9.76
CA TYR A 167 -7.74 -9.46 -10.96
C TYR A 167 -8.95 -10.38 -10.73
N PRO A 168 -9.06 -11.14 -9.62
CA PRO A 168 -10.27 -11.95 -9.34
C PRO A 168 -11.54 -11.11 -9.25
N GLY A 169 -11.48 -9.97 -8.58
CA GLY A 169 -12.62 -9.03 -8.50
C GLY A 169 -12.96 -8.42 -9.87
N PHE A 170 -11.93 -8.08 -10.63
CA PHE A 170 -12.07 -7.58 -11.99
C PHE A 170 -12.78 -8.59 -12.91
N GLN A 171 -12.35 -9.86 -12.91
CA GLN A 171 -12.99 -10.94 -13.67
C GLN A 171 -14.46 -11.15 -13.26
N LYS A 172 -14.78 -11.05 -11.97
CA LYS A 172 -16.15 -11.21 -11.46
C LYS A 172 -17.11 -10.12 -11.99
N ILE A 173 -16.61 -8.89 -12.16
CA ILE A 173 -17.41 -7.74 -12.58
C ILE A 173 -17.54 -7.67 -14.09
N TYR A 174 -16.45 -7.93 -14.83
CA TYR A 174 -16.37 -7.66 -16.28
C TYR A 174 -16.46 -8.94 -17.14
N LYS A 175 -16.48 -10.11 -16.54
CA LYS A 175 -16.62 -11.48 -17.15
C LYS A 175 -16.21 -11.59 -18.61
#